data_3b79493fef81ac6473c4cd49c8fe1264
#
_entry.id   3b79493fef81ac6473c4cd49c8fe1264
#
_cell.length_a   1.000
_cell.length_b   1.000
_cell.length_c   1.000
_cell.angle_alpha   90.00
_cell.angle_beta   90.00
_cell.angle_gamma   90.00
#
_symmetry.space_group_name_H-M   'P 1'
#
loop_
_entity.id
_entity.type
_entity.pdbx_description
1 polymer ?
#
loop_
_entity_poly.entity_id
_entity_poly.type
_entity_poly.pdbx_seq_one_letter_code
_entity_poly.pdbx_strand_id
1 'polypeptide(L)'
;YAIKGGDDAAEARWFPVDKVSELQLAFDHAQIIQDAIERLREKIHFEPIGFNLLDDMFTMPQLHKIYLAILNPPENAPICDRRNFPKKMLKLGYIKETQKKVQGTPYKQPKLFSFVPEAYEAAKKIGMRLEF
;
A
#
# COMPACT_ATOMS: atom_id res chain seq x y z
N TYR A 1 -11.63 -12.53 8.22
CA TYR A 1 -12.43 -12.43 9.44
C TYR A 1 -13.76 -11.74 9.20
N ALA A 2 -14.70 -11.96 10.10
CA ALA A 2 -16.05 -11.44 9.95
C ALA A 2 -16.17 -9.99 10.41
N ILE A 3 -16.93 -9.21 9.64
CA ILE A 3 -17.27 -7.83 9.97
C ILE A 3 -18.78 -7.79 10.23
N LYS A 4 -19.17 -7.14 11.33
CA LYS A 4 -20.58 -6.94 11.64
C LYS A 4 -20.95 -5.48 11.42
N GLY A 5 -22.18 -5.22 10.96
CA GLY A 5 -22.74 -3.89 10.89
C GLY A 5 -22.96 -3.32 12.29
N GLY A 6 -22.80 -2.01 12.44
CA GLY A 6 -23.18 -1.30 13.66
C GLY A 6 -24.68 -1.07 13.74
N ASP A 7 -25.14 -0.43 14.82
CA ASP A 7 -26.58 -0.18 15.03
C ASP A 7 -27.21 0.65 13.91
N ASP A 8 -26.42 1.53 13.28
CA ASP A 8 -26.86 2.39 12.18
C ASP A 8 -26.61 1.81 10.80
N ALA A 9 -26.05 0.60 10.71
CA ALA A 9 -25.70 -0.03 9.46
C ALA A 9 -26.47 -1.33 9.26
N ALA A 10 -27.12 -1.49 8.12
CA ALA A 10 -27.84 -2.71 7.77
C ALA A 10 -26.88 -3.84 7.40
N GLU A 11 -25.70 -3.52 6.90
CA GLU A 11 -24.75 -4.48 6.39
C GLU A 11 -23.33 -3.94 6.48
N ALA A 12 -22.37 -4.79 6.79
CA ALA A 12 -20.93 -4.47 6.71
C ALA A 12 -20.24 -5.45 5.77
N ARG A 13 -19.40 -4.95 4.88
CA ARG A 13 -18.62 -5.76 3.94
C ARG A 13 -17.37 -5.05 3.46
N TRP A 14 -16.40 -5.83 3.00
CA TRP A 14 -15.22 -5.28 2.35
C TRP A 14 -15.58 -4.75 0.96
N PHE A 15 -14.96 -3.61 0.60
CA PHE A 15 -15.23 -2.98 -0.68
C PHE A 15 -13.94 -2.41 -1.28
N PRO A 16 -13.71 -2.57 -2.61
CA PRO A 16 -12.52 -2.00 -3.26
C PRO A 16 -12.50 -0.48 -3.16
N VAL A 17 -11.32 0.08 -2.87
CA VAL A 17 -11.14 1.53 -2.71
C VAL A 17 -11.55 2.30 -3.96
N ASP A 18 -11.19 1.79 -5.14
CA ASP A 18 -11.51 2.44 -6.42
C ASP A 18 -12.99 2.40 -6.79
N LYS A 19 -13.79 1.62 -6.06
CA LYS A 19 -15.24 1.49 -6.27
C LYS A 19 -16.07 2.28 -5.25
N VAL A 20 -15.43 2.92 -4.28
CA VAL A 20 -16.15 3.63 -3.21
C VAL A 20 -17.07 4.72 -3.77
N SER A 21 -16.66 5.42 -4.83
CA SER A 21 -17.46 6.46 -5.44
C SER A 21 -18.77 5.97 -6.05
N GLU A 22 -18.89 4.65 -6.29
CA GLU A 22 -20.10 4.02 -6.82
C GLU A 22 -21.12 3.68 -5.75
N LEU A 23 -20.74 3.76 -4.46
CA LEU A 23 -21.62 3.45 -3.35
C LEU A 23 -22.61 4.57 -3.06
N GLN A 24 -23.84 4.18 -2.72
CA GLN A 24 -24.81 5.11 -2.18
C GLN A 24 -24.59 5.21 -0.67
N LEU A 25 -24.06 6.33 -0.22
CA LEU A 25 -23.72 6.57 1.17
C LEU A 25 -24.61 7.66 1.75
N ALA A 26 -24.91 7.54 3.06
CA ALA A 26 -25.74 8.50 3.77
C ALA A 26 -24.98 9.79 4.08
N PHE A 27 -25.67 10.93 3.97
CA PHE A 27 -25.14 12.25 4.31
C PHE A 27 -23.80 12.57 3.64
N ASP A 28 -22.81 12.98 4.45
CA ASP A 28 -21.47 13.37 4.03
C ASP A 28 -20.45 12.22 4.11
N HIS A 29 -20.90 10.98 4.32
CA HIS A 29 -20.00 9.83 4.43
C HIS A 29 -19.15 9.61 3.19
N ALA A 30 -19.71 9.87 2.01
CA ALA A 30 -18.96 9.78 0.75
C ALA A 30 -17.79 10.76 0.74
N GLN A 31 -18.03 11.99 1.23
CA GLN A 31 -16.98 13.00 1.29
C GLN A 31 -15.92 12.66 2.32
N ILE A 32 -16.32 12.14 3.48
CA ILE A 32 -15.39 11.70 4.53
C ILE A 32 -14.46 10.62 4.00
N ILE A 33 -14.99 9.62 3.30
CA ILE A 33 -14.20 8.53 2.72
C ILE A 33 -13.26 9.07 1.65
N GLN A 34 -13.75 9.96 0.79
CA GLN A 34 -12.93 10.56 -0.25
C GLN A 34 -11.76 11.36 0.33
N ASP A 35 -12.02 12.15 1.36
CA ASP A 35 -10.98 12.91 2.05
C ASP A 35 -9.93 11.99 2.69
N ALA A 36 -10.37 10.88 3.27
CA ALA A 36 -9.46 9.89 3.85
C ALA A 36 -8.56 9.26 2.80
N ILE A 37 -9.11 8.92 1.63
CA ILE A 37 -8.33 8.36 0.51
C ILE A 37 -7.30 9.37 0.02
N GLU A 38 -7.67 10.63 -0.11
CA GLU A 38 -6.75 11.68 -0.54
C GLU A 38 -5.61 11.88 0.44
N ARG A 39 -5.88 11.84 1.75
CA ARG A 39 -4.85 11.92 2.78
C ARG A 39 -3.90 10.74 2.72
N LEU A 40 -4.39 9.53 2.48
CA LEU A 40 -3.55 8.36 2.30
C LEU A 40 -2.62 8.51 1.09
N ARG A 41 -3.15 9.03 -0.02
CA ARG A 41 -2.36 9.27 -1.23
C ARG A 41 -1.24 10.28 -1.00
N GLU A 42 -1.49 11.32 -0.23
CA GLU A 42 -0.46 12.29 0.12
C GLU A 42 0.59 11.66 1.06
N LYS A 43 0.13 11.00 2.10
CA LYS A 43 1.03 10.44 3.12
C LYS A 43 1.93 9.34 2.58
N ILE A 44 1.47 8.56 1.60
CA ILE A 44 2.26 7.46 1.06
C ILE A 44 3.57 7.94 0.41
N HIS A 45 3.65 9.20 0.03
CA HIS A 45 4.87 9.79 -0.51
C HIS A 45 5.88 10.14 0.59
N PHE A 46 5.43 10.34 1.82
CA PHE A 46 6.27 10.79 2.94
C PHE A 46 6.45 9.74 4.02
N GLU A 47 5.49 8.84 4.16
CA GLU A 47 5.47 7.86 5.24
C GLU A 47 5.27 6.44 4.67
N PRO A 48 5.82 5.40 5.32
CA PRO A 48 5.69 4.03 4.83
C PRO A 48 4.33 3.42 5.18
N ILE A 49 3.25 4.10 4.85
CA ILE A 49 1.89 3.64 5.17
C ILE A 49 1.63 2.25 4.59
N GLY A 50 2.11 1.99 3.38
CA GLY A 50 1.96 0.69 2.73
C GLY A 50 2.55 -0.45 3.56
N PHE A 51 3.61 -0.20 4.29
CA PHE A 51 4.27 -1.22 5.11
C PHE A 51 3.43 -1.62 6.32
N ASN A 52 2.63 -0.71 6.84
CA ASN A 52 1.76 -1.00 8.00
C ASN A 52 0.63 -1.98 7.64
N LEU A 53 0.38 -2.19 6.36
CA LEU A 53 -0.66 -3.08 5.86
C LEU A 53 -0.15 -4.47 5.50
N LEU A 54 1.16 -4.70 5.67
CA LEU A 54 1.81 -5.97 5.36
C LEU A 54 2.39 -6.62 6.61
N ASP A 55 2.64 -7.92 6.50
CA ASP A 55 3.37 -8.64 7.52
C ASP A 55 4.83 -8.15 7.61
N ASP A 56 5.56 -8.59 8.65
CA ASP A 56 6.95 -8.22 8.85
C ASP A 56 7.84 -8.59 7.65
N MET A 57 7.48 -9.66 6.95
CA MET A 57 8.11 -10.06 5.70
C MET A 57 7.06 -10.11 4.60
N PHE A 58 7.40 -9.59 3.44
CA PHE A 58 6.46 -9.46 2.33
C PHE A 58 7.20 -9.66 0.99
N THR A 59 6.43 -9.98 -0.05
CA THR A 59 6.95 -10.03 -1.42
C THR A 59 6.83 -8.67 -2.08
N MET A 60 7.66 -8.42 -3.10
CA MET A 60 7.58 -7.17 -3.85
C MET A 60 6.22 -6.97 -4.53
N PRO A 61 5.60 -7.99 -5.17
CA PRO A 61 4.25 -7.81 -5.72
C PRO A 61 3.20 -7.42 -4.69
N GLN A 62 3.29 -7.91 -3.45
CA GLN A 62 2.37 -7.53 -2.39
C GLN A 62 2.47 -6.04 -2.08
N LEU A 63 3.69 -5.53 -1.93
CA LEU A 63 3.93 -4.12 -1.69
C LEU A 63 3.46 -3.27 -2.87
N HIS A 64 3.78 -3.70 -4.09
CA HIS A 64 3.39 -3.00 -5.31
C HIS A 64 1.87 -2.86 -5.43
N LYS A 65 1.13 -3.93 -5.11
CA LYS A 65 -0.34 -3.89 -5.13
C LYS A 65 -0.91 -2.86 -4.17
N ILE A 66 -0.32 -2.71 -2.99
CA ILE A 66 -0.78 -1.72 -2.01
C ILE A 66 -0.59 -0.30 -2.55
N TYR A 67 0.59 0.00 -3.11
CA TYR A 67 0.85 1.30 -3.71
C TYR A 67 -0.11 1.60 -4.87
N LEU A 68 -0.35 0.61 -5.74
CA LEU A 68 -1.28 0.79 -6.86
C LEU A 68 -2.72 1.00 -6.38
N ALA A 69 -3.13 0.28 -5.34
CA ALA A 69 -4.49 0.43 -4.79
C ALA A 69 -4.72 1.81 -4.17
N ILE A 70 -3.74 2.33 -3.43
CA ILE A 70 -3.85 3.63 -2.77
C ILE A 70 -3.74 4.77 -3.78
N LEU A 71 -2.75 4.73 -4.66
CA LEU A 71 -2.49 5.81 -5.62
C LEU A 71 -3.42 5.78 -6.81
N ASN A 72 -3.94 4.61 -7.17
CA ASN A 72 -4.81 4.39 -8.32
C ASN A 72 -4.32 5.13 -9.58
N PRO A 73 -3.04 4.89 -10.00
CA PRO A 73 -2.45 5.62 -11.11
C PRO A 73 -3.01 5.17 -12.46
N PRO A 74 -2.84 6.00 -13.52
CA PRO A 74 -3.12 5.54 -14.88
C PRO A 74 -2.27 4.33 -15.26
N GLU A 75 -2.78 3.47 -16.14
CA GLU A 75 -2.09 2.22 -16.54
C GLU A 75 -0.70 2.44 -17.10
N ASN A 76 -0.45 3.57 -17.74
CA ASN A 76 0.84 3.90 -18.32
C ASN A 76 1.78 4.64 -17.38
N ALA A 77 1.39 4.86 -16.12
CA ALA A 77 2.24 5.53 -15.16
C ALA A 77 3.48 4.68 -14.82
N PRO A 78 4.64 5.31 -14.58
CA PRO A 78 5.88 4.58 -14.28
C PRO A 78 5.77 3.61 -13.10
N ILE A 79 4.97 3.96 -12.09
CA ILE A 79 4.79 3.10 -10.91
C ILE A 79 4.13 1.76 -11.26
N CYS A 80 3.41 1.69 -12.37
CA CYS A 80 2.77 0.44 -12.80
C CYS A 80 3.74 -0.59 -13.35
N ASP A 81 4.97 -0.19 -13.69
CA ASP A 81 5.98 -1.10 -14.23
C ASP A 81 6.52 -2.00 -13.12
N ARG A 82 6.28 -3.31 -13.25
CA ARG A 82 6.70 -4.32 -12.26
C ARG A 82 8.21 -4.44 -12.11
N ARG A 83 8.99 -3.97 -13.09
CA ARG A 83 10.46 -4.01 -13.04
C ARG A 83 11.03 -2.75 -12.40
N ASN A 84 10.42 -1.62 -12.64
CA ASN A 84 10.90 -0.33 -12.14
C ASN A 84 10.55 -0.10 -10.67
N PHE A 85 9.38 -0.53 -10.23
CA PHE A 85 8.96 -0.34 -8.84
C PHE A 85 9.93 -0.95 -7.83
N PRO A 86 10.34 -2.24 -7.96
CA PRO A 86 11.30 -2.82 -7.02
C PRO A 86 12.63 -2.09 -6.98
N LYS A 87 13.15 -1.70 -8.14
CA LYS A 87 14.43 -0.97 -8.22
C LYS A 87 14.36 0.35 -7.47
N LYS A 88 13.25 1.07 -7.62
CA LYS A 88 13.04 2.35 -6.95
C LYS A 88 12.94 2.17 -5.43
N MET A 89 12.16 1.19 -4.98
CA MET A 89 11.99 0.92 -3.56
C MET A 89 13.29 0.51 -2.89
N LEU A 90 14.07 -0.35 -3.54
CA LEU A 90 15.38 -0.76 -3.00
C LEU A 90 16.38 0.41 -2.96
N LYS A 91 16.34 1.28 -3.95
CA LYS A 91 17.20 2.47 -3.99
C LYS A 91 16.92 3.43 -2.85
N LEU A 92 15.68 3.52 -2.39
CA LEU A 92 15.30 4.37 -1.27
C LEU A 92 15.83 3.87 0.07
N GLY A 93 16.18 2.58 0.16
CA GLY A 93 16.75 2.00 1.37
C GLY A 93 15.76 1.68 2.48
N TYR A 94 14.46 1.84 2.25
CA TYR A 94 13.43 1.58 3.26
C TYR A 94 13.14 0.11 3.46
N ILE A 95 13.50 -0.73 2.50
CA ILE A 95 13.31 -2.17 2.54
C ILE A 95 14.63 -2.87 2.25
N LYS A 96 14.75 -4.09 2.76
CA LYS A 96 15.90 -4.94 2.51
C LYS A 96 15.44 -6.34 2.16
N GLU A 97 16.21 -7.04 1.34
CA GLU A 97 15.98 -8.44 1.05
C GLU A 97 16.33 -9.27 2.28
N THR A 98 15.43 -10.18 2.67
CA THR A 98 15.74 -11.16 3.70
C THR A 98 16.37 -12.39 3.03
N GLN A 99 16.96 -13.29 3.80
CA GLN A 99 17.50 -14.54 3.25
C GLN A 99 16.39 -15.58 3.02
N LYS A 100 15.12 -15.23 3.25
CA LYS A 100 13.98 -16.14 3.19
C LYS A 100 13.21 -15.98 1.89
N LYS A 101 12.49 -17.04 1.50
CA LYS A 101 11.63 -17.10 0.32
C LYS A 101 10.30 -17.74 0.69
N VAL A 102 9.27 -17.46 -0.10
CA VAL A 102 7.96 -18.08 0.07
C VAL A 102 8.08 -19.58 -0.19
N GLN A 103 7.59 -20.40 0.73
CA GLN A 103 7.59 -21.86 0.62
C GLN A 103 6.36 -22.37 -0.11
N GLY A 104 6.46 -23.59 -0.67
CA GLY A 104 5.30 -24.29 -1.24
C GLY A 104 4.87 -23.87 -2.63
N THR A 105 5.65 -23.05 -3.32
CA THR A 105 5.36 -22.70 -4.72
C THR A 105 5.96 -23.74 -5.66
N PRO A 106 5.26 -24.12 -6.77
CA PRO A 106 5.77 -25.14 -7.70
C PRO A 106 6.93 -24.68 -8.58
N TYR A 107 7.19 -23.37 -8.64
CA TYR A 107 8.22 -22.76 -9.47
C TYR A 107 9.21 -21.99 -8.60
N LYS A 108 9.91 -21.02 -9.20
CA LYS A 108 10.84 -20.16 -8.48
C LYS A 108 10.13 -19.47 -7.29
N GLN A 109 10.68 -19.66 -6.11
CA GLN A 109 10.13 -19.09 -4.89
C GLN A 109 10.36 -17.57 -4.85
N PRO A 110 9.31 -16.75 -4.63
CA PRO A 110 9.47 -15.31 -4.48
C PRO A 110 10.34 -14.96 -3.28
N LYS A 111 11.18 -13.95 -3.44
CA LYS A 111 12.00 -13.43 -2.35
C LYS A 111 11.13 -12.65 -1.37
N LEU A 112 11.49 -12.73 -0.08
CA LEU A 112 10.84 -11.96 0.97
C LEU A 112 11.69 -10.77 1.37
N PHE A 113 11.03 -9.65 1.59
CA PHE A 113 11.64 -8.39 2.01
C PHE A 113 11.11 -7.97 3.37
N SER A 114 11.84 -7.12 4.05
CA SER A 114 11.38 -6.51 5.30
C SER A 114 11.63 -5.01 5.29
N PHE A 115 10.85 -4.29 6.10
CA PHE A 115 10.95 -2.85 6.24
C PHE A 115 12.12 -2.47 7.16
N VAL A 116 12.82 -1.38 6.83
CA VAL A 116 13.96 -0.85 7.60
C VAL A 116 13.55 0.49 8.23
N PRO A 117 13.02 0.49 9.48
CA PRO A 117 12.51 1.72 10.11
C PRO A 117 13.57 2.80 10.27
N GLU A 118 14.80 2.42 10.59
CA GLU A 118 15.91 3.36 10.80
C GLU A 118 16.22 4.17 9.54
N ALA A 119 16.17 3.52 8.38
CA ALA A 119 16.41 4.18 7.11
C ALA A 119 15.32 5.21 6.78
N TYR A 120 14.07 4.86 7.09
CA TYR A 120 12.95 5.78 6.91
C TYR A 120 13.07 7.00 7.82
N GLU A 121 13.37 6.80 9.10
CA GLU A 121 13.53 7.89 10.05
C GLU A 121 14.69 8.83 9.65
N ALA A 122 15.80 8.28 9.16
CA ALA A 122 16.91 9.08 8.66
C ALA A 122 16.50 9.91 7.44
N ALA A 123 15.77 9.33 6.49
CA ALA A 123 15.29 10.02 5.30
C ALA A 123 14.28 11.11 5.65
N LYS A 124 13.41 10.85 6.61
CA LYS A 124 12.40 11.82 7.07
C LYS A 124 13.04 13.09 7.63
N LYS A 125 14.16 12.95 8.36
CA LYS A 125 14.87 14.09 8.93
C LYS A 125 15.43 15.05 7.88
N ILE A 126 15.80 14.56 6.71
CA ILE A 126 16.31 15.38 5.61
C ILE A 126 15.21 15.79 4.62
N GLY A 127 13.96 15.48 4.91
CA GLY A 127 12.81 15.87 4.10
C GLY A 127 12.69 15.14 2.78
N MET A 128 13.17 13.89 2.71
CA MET A 128 13.08 13.10 1.49
C MET A 128 11.61 12.77 1.15
N ARG A 129 11.27 12.89 -0.12
CA ARG A 129 9.96 12.55 -0.65
C ARG A 129 10.05 11.36 -1.60
N LEU A 130 9.09 10.44 -1.50
CA LEU A 130 8.93 9.34 -2.43
C LEU A 130 8.20 9.82 -3.68
N GLU A 131 8.88 9.86 -4.81
CA GLU A 131 8.26 10.23 -6.08
C GLU A 131 8.19 9.03 -7.02
N PHE A 132 7.03 8.86 -7.59
CA PHE A 132 6.75 7.77 -8.51
C PHE A 132 6.39 8.27 -9.90
#